data_9058dd09c077893d46eb85c3ad3acd7c
#
_entry.id   9058dd09c077893d46eb85c3ad3acd7c
#
_cell.length_a   1.000
_cell.length_b   1.000
_cell.length_c   1.000
_cell.angle_alpha   90.00
_cell.angle_beta   90.00
_cell.angle_gamma   90.00
#
_symmetry.space_group_name_H-M   'P 1'
#
loop_
_entity.id
_entity.type
_entity.pdbx_description
1 polymer ?
#
loop_
_entity_poly.entity_id
_entity_poly.type
_entity_poly.pdbx_seq_one_letter_code
_entity_poly.pdbx_strand_id
1 'polypeptide(L)'
;LVSLALLLLVQAAGYAVIDQTIDRNAHTQLADRLALATRVWQRLLDQRAAKLHQGAALMAADYGLREAVASGDVATLRSALQNHGDRVGASVAALLGTDLAVKALGESQDAAQAPALARLAPQLAQRPGSGVVALVAGRPVQFVMVPMRAPALTGWVVMGFPLDQALVDDVQAVSGVQAALVAQPALAAPRVLVHSFGPDADTGALAQQLADGDLLLAGQPHLVATSPVASGSEGRITLRLAGSVAAAKAPFGTLRWMLALIALLGVALFGAGSTWTAGRVTRPLRQLVLASERLGRGEYDQPVARAARTDEIGDLARAFDHMRVSVAAQREQIRELAYADRLTGLPNRLQFRDDVQRAIARADPASDHLAVLMLDLDRFKHVNDVLGYGSGDRLLAGVAQRLQQVVRGGDVVARLGGDEFALLMHDADVAQATEVAQRITTAFEQPLLLDDHMVDLSAGLGIAVWPAHAADADALLSHAEVAMYAAKRRTAGAQVYDPAVDTASALNLSLLSELRHAVDNNELRLYLQ
;
A
#
# COMPACT_ATOMS: atom_id res chain seq x y z
N LEU A 1 -2.53 -0.56 0.45
CA LEU A 1 -1.11 -0.73 0.79
C LEU A 1 -0.45 -1.83 -0.05
N VAL A 2 -1.00 -3.04 -0.11
CA VAL A 2 -0.44 -4.18 -0.87
C VAL A 2 -0.27 -3.84 -2.36
N SER A 3 -1.29 -3.27 -2.99
CA SER A 3 -1.24 -2.91 -4.43
C SER A 3 -0.21 -1.81 -4.72
N LEU A 4 -0.01 -0.84 -3.82
CA LEU A 4 1.02 0.19 -3.96
C LEU A 4 2.42 -0.42 -3.78
N ALA A 5 2.60 -1.32 -2.82
CA ALA A 5 3.85 -2.03 -2.62
C ALA A 5 4.22 -2.88 -3.85
N LEU A 6 3.26 -3.57 -4.44
CA LEU A 6 3.44 -4.35 -5.67
C LEU A 6 3.84 -3.44 -6.85
N LEU A 7 3.16 -2.30 -7.02
CA LEU A 7 3.50 -1.32 -8.06
C LEU A 7 4.92 -0.81 -7.90
N LEU A 8 5.32 -0.42 -6.69
CA LEU A 8 6.68 0.04 -6.40
C LEU A 8 7.73 -1.05 -6.65
N LEU A 9 7.43 -2.29 -6.29
CA LEU A 9 8.32 -3.43 -6.53
C LEU A 9 8.51 -3.68 -8.02
N VAL A 10 7.43 -3.68 -8.82
CA VAL A 10 7.51 -3.85 -10.28
C VAL A 10 8.28 -2.70 -10.93
N GLN A 11 8.05 -1.47 -10.50
CA GLN A 11 8.78 -0.30 -11.01
C GLN A 11 10.26 -0.34 -10.64
N ALA A 12 10.60 -0.69 -9.40
CA ALA A 12 12.00 -0.84 -8.96
C ALA A 12 12.72 -1.97 -9.70
N ALA A 13 12.07 -3.12 -9.89
CA ALA A 13 12.61 -4.23 -10.67
C ALA A 13 12.83 -3.84 -12.14
N GLY A 14 11.86 -3.17 -12.75
CA GLY A 14 11.97 -2.65 -14.13
C GLY A 14 13.13 -1.66 -14.27
N TYR A 15 13.26 -0.72 -13.37
CA TYR A 15 14.36 0.25 -13.36
C TYR A 15 15.71 -0.45 -13.20
N ALA A 16 15.84 -1.40 -12.28
CA ALA A 16 17.08 -2.15 -12.06
C ALA A 16 17.50 -2.96 -13.31
N VAL A 17 16.55 -3.62 -13.99
CA VAL A 17 16.81 -4.37 -15.24
C VAL A 17 17.29 -3.43 -16.34
N ILE A 18 16.65 -2.28 -16.51
CA ILE A 18 17.03 -1.30 -17.53
C ILE A 18 18.39 -0.70 -17.21
N ASP A 19 18.65 -0.31 -15.95
CA ASP A 19 19.94 0.23 -15.52
C ASP A 19 21.08 -0.78 -15.75
N GLN A 20 20.88 -2.04 -15.40
CA GLN A 20 21.84 -3.10 -15.68
C GLN A 20 22.05 -3.31 -17.19
N THR A 21 21.01 -3.18 -18.00
CA THR A 21 21.10 -3.30 -19.45
C THR A 21 21.89 -2.15 -20.05
N ILE A 22 21.67 -0.92 -19.58
CA ILE A 22 22.44 0.27 -19.96
C ILE A 22 23.91 0.07 -19.62
N ASP A 23 24.20 -0.44 -18.41
CA ASP A 23 25.56 -0.68 -17.98
C ASP A 23 26.27 -1.72 -18.87
N ARG A 24 25.63 -2.84 -19.16
CA ARG A 24 26.17 -3.86 -20.05
C ARG A 24 26.40 -3.32 -21.47
N ASN A 25 25.44 -2.60 -22.03
CA ASN A 25 25.55 -2.03 -23.37
C ASN A 25 26.67 -0.99 -23.44
N ALA A 26 26.82 -0.12 -22.42
CA ALA A 26 27.87 0.86 -22.36
C ALA A 26 29.26 0.20 -22.32
N HIS A 27 29.43 -0.85 -21.53
CA HIS A 27 30.67 -1.63 -21.48
C HIS A 27 30.98 -2.34 -22.79
N THR A 28 29.99 -2.98 -23.41
CA THR A 28 30.17 -3.66 -24.71
C THR A 28 30.56 -2.68 -25.80
N GLN A 29 29.83 -1.55 -25.93
CA GLN A 29 30.15 -0.51 -26.91
C GLN A 29 31.55 0.10 -26.67
N LEU A 30 31.94 0.27 -25.40
CA LEU A 30 33.26 0.79 -25.07
C LEU A 30 34.34 -0.21 -25.42
N ALA A 31 34.15 -1.51 -25.15
CA ALA A 31 35.07 -2.56 -25.55
C ALA A 31 35.24 -2.62 -27.07
N ASP A 32 34.16 -2.50 -27.84
CA ASP A 32 34.20 -2.45 -29.31
C ASP A 32 34.99 -1.22 -29.83
N ARG A 33 34.77 -0.06 -29.20
CA ARG A 33 35.54 1.14 -29.52
C ARG A 33 37.02 1.00 -29.24
N LEU A 34 37.39 0.41 -28.11
CA LEU A 34 38.78 0.12 -27.76
C LEU A 34 39.42 -0.88 -28.73
N ALA A 35 38.69 -1.92 -29.13
CA ALA A 35 39.16 -2.85 -30.16
C ALA A 35 39.34 -2.17 -31.53
N LEU A 36 38.41 -1.27 -31.90
CA LEU A 36 38.56 -0.44 -33.10
C LEU A 36 39.79 0.45 -33.03
N ALA A 37 39.97 1.14 -31.89
CA ALA A 37 41.15 2.03 -31.68
C ALA A 37 42.47 1.25 -31.80
N THR A 38 42.51 0.01 -31.32
CA THR A 38 43.68 -0.88 -31.47
C THR A 38 43.97 -1.15 -32.96
N ARG A 39 42.96 -1.42 -33.78
CA ARG A 39 43.14 -1.62 -35.23
C ARG A 39 43.56 -0.33 -35.95
N VAL A 40 43.00 0.81 -35.52
CA VAL A 40 43.40 2.14 -36.04
C VAL A 40 44.88 2.41 -35.75
N TRP A 41 45.30 2.15 -34.53
CA TRP A 41 46.71 2.31 -34.13
C TRP A 41 47.63 1.43 -35.01
N GLN A 42 47.34 0.14 -35.17
CA GLN A 42 48.14 -0.74 -36.02
C GLN A 42 48.22 -0.24 -37.44
N ARG A 43 47.10 0.20 -38.02
CA ARG A 43 47.06 0.71 -39.37
C ARG A 43 47.85 2.03 -39.53
N LEU A 44 47.80 2.90 -38.53
CA LEU A 44 48.61 4.15 -38.53
C LEU A 44 50.10 3.84 -38.47
N LEU A 45 50.52 2.87 -37.64
CA LEU A 45 51.91 2.43 -37.58
C LEU A 45 52.37 1.83 -38.92
N ASP A 46 51.56 1.00 -39.55
CA ASP A 46 51.91 0.35 -40.85
C ASP A 46 51.97 1.39 -41.97
N GLN A 47 51.01 2.33 -42.04
CA GLN A 47 51.05 3.43 -43.02
C GLN A 47 52.25 4.32 -42.82
N ARG A 48 52.59 4.65 -41.53
CA ARG A 48 53.76 5.40 -41.21
C ARG A 48 55.03 4.66 -41.62
N ALA A 49 55.15 3.36 -41.29
CA ALA A 49 56.28 2.53 -41.73
C ALA A 49 56.46 2.54 -43.23
N ALA A 50 55.37 2.39 -44.01
CA ALA A 50 55.41 2.43 -45.47
C ALA A 50 55.93 3.78 -46.00
N LYS A 51 55.46 4.91 -45.44
CA LYS A 51 55.92 6.25 -45.78
C LYS A 51 57.38 6.45 -45.44
N LEU A 52 57.82 5.99 -44.26
CA LEU A 52 59.21 6.10 -43.81
C LEU A 52 60.14 5.21 -44.64
N HIS A 53 59.66 4.05 -45.02
CA HIS A 53 60.39 3.15 -45.92
C HIS A 53 60.61 3.79 -47.29
N GLN A 54 59.63 4.48 -47.90
CA GLN A 54 59.78 5.21 -49.13
C GLN A 54 60.84 6.31 -49.01
N GLY A 55 60.82 7.12 -47.91
CA GLY A 55 61.83 8.12 -47.63
C GLY A 55 63.23 7.54 -47.48
N ALA A 56 63.38 6.45 -46.73
CA ALA A 56 64.65 5.76 -46.56
C ALA A 56 65.16 5.15 -47.89
N ALA A 57 64.25 4.67 -48.76
CA ALA A 57 64.59 4.11 -50.07
C ALA A 57 65.14 5.20 -51.02
N LEU A 58 64.55 6.41 -51.01
CA LEU A 58 65.07 7.52 -51.75
C LEU A 58 66.48 7.89 -51.31
N MET A 59 66.73 7.90 -50.01
CA MET A 59 68.06 8.13 -49.46
C MET A 59 69.04 7.01 -49.84
N ALA A 60 68.69 5.77 -49.77
CA ALA A 60 69.49 4.62 -50.16
C ALA A 60 69.85 4.66 -51.70
N ALA A 61 69.05 5.36 -52.51
CA ALA A 61 69.24 5.54 -53.91
C ALA A 61 70.11 6.81 -54.26
N ASP A 62 70.34 7.66 -53.27
CA ASP A 62 71.13 8.91 -53.47
C ASP A 62 72.54 8.63 -53.92
N TYR A 63 72.96 9.33 -54.97
CA TYR A 63 74.26 9.14 -55.57
C TYR A 63 75.40 9.56 -54.62
N GLY A 64 75.29 10.69 -53.95
CA GLY A 64 76.29 11.21 -53.02
C GLY A 64 76.51 10.25 -51.79
N LEU A 65 75.42 9.69 -51.25
CA LEU A 65 75.55 8.72 -50.20
C LEU A 65 76.23 7.39 -50.65
N ARG A 66 75.94 6.91 -51.87
CA ARG A 66 76.58 5.73 -52.46
C ARG A 66 78.08 5.98 -52.74
N GLU A 67 78.44 7.18 -53.22
CA GLU A 67 79.82 7.57 -53.47
C GLU A 67 80.59 7.69 -52.13
N ALA A 68 79.98 8.23 -51.07
CA ALA A 68 80.57 8.32 -49.74
C ALA A 68 80.81 6.94 -49.13
N VAL A 69 79.85 5.98 -49.36
CA VAL A 69 80.06 4.60 -48.95
C VAL A 69 81.18 3.87 -49.71
N ALA A 70 81.29 4.15 -51.03
CA ALA A 70 82.35 3.54 -51.86
C ALA A 70 83.71 4.13 -51.56
N SER A 71 83.85 5.41 -51.21
CA SER A 71 85.10 6.05 -50.84
C SER A 71 85.58 5.67 -49.42
N GLY A 72 84.71 5.19 -48.57
CA GLY A 72 85.03 4.86 -47.16
C GLY A 72 85.25 6.09 -46.26
N ASP A 73 84.89 7.30 -46.74
CA ASP A 73 85.02 8.55 -45.96
C ASP A 73 83.91 8.61 -44.92
N VAL A 74 84.23 8.27 -43.70
CA VAL A 74 83.31 8.24 -42.53
C VAL A 74 82.78 9.65 -42.20
N ALA A 75 83.56 10.73 -42.44
CA ALA A 75 83.09 12.07 -42.13
C ALA A 75 81.98 12.50 -43.11
N THR A 76 82.22 12.33 -44.41
CA THR A 76 81.20 12.57 -45.45
C THR A 76 79.95 11.69 -45.26
N LEU A 77 80.10 10.44 -44.89
CA LEU A 77 78.98 9.52 -44.57
C LEU A 77 78.14 10.04 -43.42
N ARG A 78 78.73 10.46 -42.31
CA ARG A 78 78.04 11.04 -41.16
C ARG A 78 77.22 12.26 -41.48
N SER A 79 77.86 13.19 -42.21
CA SER A 79 77.19 14.40 -42.63
C SER A 79 76.05 14.16 -43.60
N ALA A 80 76.21 13.26 -44.57
CA ALA A 80 75.15 12.81 -45.48
C ALA A 80 73.96 12.17 -44.75
N LEU A 81 74.27 11.24 -43.82
CA LEU A 81 73.25 10.61 -43.00
C LEU A 81 72.45 11.62 -42.15
N GLN A 82 73.14 12.58 -41.55
CA GLN A 82 72.49 13.62 -40.77
C GLN A 82 71.61 14.52 -41.66
N ASN A 83 72.10 15.03 -42.76
CA ASN A 83 71.35 15.92 -43.62
C ASN A 83 70.09 15.26 -44.23
N HIS A 84 70.19 14.01 -44.61
CA HIS A 84 69.06 13.29 -45.14
C HIS A 84 68.09 12.92 -44.03
N GLY A 85 68.59 12.51 -42.84
CA GLY A 85 67.76 12.21 -41.69
C GLY A 85 66.89 13.43 -41.27
N ASP A 86 67.52 14.60 -41.19
CA ASP A 86 66.84 15.83 -40.80
C ASP A 86 65.74 16.23 -41.80
N ARG A 87 65.98 16.07 -43.10
CA ARG A 87 64.94 16.31 -44.15
C ARG A 87 63.69 15.49 -44.03
N VAL A 88 63.79 14.25 -43.54
CA VAL A 88 62.66 13.35 -43.38
C VAL A 88 62.19 13.28 -41.91
N GLY A 89 62.79 14.03 -41.00
CA GLY A 89 62.42 14.03 -39.56
C GLY A 89 62.89 12.79 -38.83
N ALA A 90 63.92 12.12 -39.29
CA ALA A 90 64.45 10.94 -38.59
C ALA A 90 65.30 11.39 -37.41
N SER A 91 65.04 10.78 -36.21
CA SER A 91 65.86 10.97 -35.01
C SER A 91 67.10 10.09 -34.98
N VAL A 92 67.13 9.05 -35.83
CA VAL A 92 68.23 8.16 -36.00
C VAL A 92 68.43 7.89 -37.48
N ALA A 93 69.62 8.07 -37.99
CA ALA A 93 70.04 7.70 -39.38
C ALA A 93 71.35 6.91 -39.29
N ALA A 94 71.39 5.73 -39.80
CA ALA A 94 72.56 4.87 -39.73
C ALA A 94 72.80 4.09 -41.02
N LEU A 95 74.05 3.80 -41.26
CA LEU A 95 74.51 2.88 -42.30
C LEU A 95 75.01 1.58 -41.59
N LEU A 96 74.49 0.44 -42.02
CA LEU A 96 75.03 -0.86 -41.61
C LEU A 96 75.67 -1.54 -42.80
N GLY A 97 76.70 -2.32 -42.54
CA GLY A 97 77.33 -3.17 -43.51
C GLY A 97 76.45 -4.36 -43.93
N THR A 98 76.96 -5.15 -44.88
CA THR A 98 76.32 -6.43 -45.27
C THR A 98 76.30 -7.46 -44.14
N ASP A 99 77.21 -7.30 -43.19
CA ASP A 99 77.32 -8.04 -41.92
C ASP A 99 76.41 -7.54 -40.80
N LEU A 100 75.55 -6.57 -41.08
CA LEU A 100 74.64 -5.88 -40.15
C LEU A 100 75.39 -5.12 -39.04
N ALA A 101 76.71 -4.92 -39.14
CA ALA A 101 77.46 -4.10 -38.21
C ALA A 101 77.24 -2.58 -38.53
N VAL A 102 77.13 -1.75 -37.52
CA VAL A 102 76.98 -0.29 -37.67
C VAL A 102 78.31 0.27 -38.21
N LYS A 103 78.26 0.84 -39.40
CA LYS A 103 79.40 1.47 -40.09
C LYS A 103 79.46 2.97 -39.81
N ALA A 104 78.32 3.64 -39.83
CA ALA A 104 78.27 5.07 -39.55
C ALA A 104 76.93 5.47 -38.94
N LEU A 105 76.94 6.52 -38.08
CA LEU A 105 75.74 7.20 -37.52
C LEU A 105 75.76 8.64 -37.91
N GLY A 106 74.65 9.35 -38.03
CA GLY A 106 74.57 10.80 -38.24
C GLY A 106 75.35 11.57 -37.18
N GLU A 107 75.79 12.79 -37.51
CA GLU A 107 76.73 13.58 -36.65
C GLU A 107 76.15 13.97 -35.31
N SER A 108 74.84 14.24 -35.21
CA SER A 108 74.16 14.66 -33.99
C SER A 108 73.69 13.48 -33.11
N GLN A 109 74.08 12.25 -33.49
CA GLN A 109 73.60 11.08 -32.82
C GLN A 109 74.57 10.53 -31.78
N ASP A 110 74.08 10.13 -30.64
CA ASP A 110 74.87 9.59 -29.56
C ASP A 110 75.44 8.20 -29.95
N ALA A 111 76.73 8.00 -29.75
CA ALA A 111 77.39 6.71 -29.97
C ALA A 111 76.74 5.59 -29.12
N ALA A 112 76.08 5.92 -28.03
CA ALA A 112 75.28 4.99 -27.22
C ALA A 112 74.12 4.33 -27.95
N GLN A 113 73.69 4.84 -29.10
CA GLN A 113 72.63 4.25 -29.93
C GLN A 113 73.13 3.07 -30.80
N ALA A 114 74.41 2.98 -31.09
CA ALA A 114 75.00 1.93 -31.91
C ALA A 114 74.76 0.48 -31.36
N PRO A 115 74.89 0.22 -30.05
CA PRO A 115 74.59 -1.10 -29.52
C PRO A 115 73.12 -1.50 -29.62
N ALA A 116 72.22 -0.51 -29.52
CA ALA A 116 70.79 -0.78 -29.66
C ALA A 116 70.44 -1.12 -31.13
N LEU A 117 71.00 -0.37 -32.09
CA LEU A 117 70.84 -0.65 -33.49
C LEU A 117 71.41 -2.02 -33.93
N ALA A 118 72.58 -2.35 -33.44
CA ALA A 118 73.18 -3.67 -33.71
C ALA A 118 72.31 -4.85 -33.27
N ARG A 119 71.62 -4.69 -32.13
CA ARG A 119 70.67 -5.70 -31.62
C ARG A 119 69.38 -5.79 -32.46
N LEU A 120 68.92 -4.67 -33.00
CA LEU A 120 67.69 -4.58 -33.82
C LEU A 120 67.91 -5.00 -35.28
N ALA A 121 69.13 -4.85 -35.80
CA ALA A 121 69.48 -5.11 -37.19
C ALA A 121 69.04 -6.47 -37.73
N PRO A 122 69.21 -7.59 -37.00
CA PRO A 122 68.73 -8.90 -37.50
C PRO A 122 67.20 -8.95 -37.64
N GLN A 123 66.46 -8.34 -36.72
CA GLN A 123 64.99 -8.29 -36.81
C GLN A 123 64.51 -7.43 -37.97
N LEU A 124 65.16 -6.29 -38.19
CA LEU A 124 64.85 -5.42 -39.31
C LEU A 124 65.16 -6.07 -40.65
N ALA A 125 66.29 -6.84 -40.74
CA ALA A 125 66.67 -7.57 -41.94
C ALA A 125 65.70 -8.70 -42.32
N GLN A 126 65.10 -9.35 -41.33
CA GLN A 126 64.10 -10.40 -41.59
C GLN A 126 62.79 -9.90 -42.16
N ARG A 127 62.44 -8.61 -41.94
CA ARG A 127 61.22 -8.00 -42.42
C ARG A 127 61.47 -6.61 -43.04
N PRO A 128 62.19 -6.56 -44.16
CA PRO A 128 62.47 -5.31 -44.85
C PRO A 128 61.13 -4.64 -45.23
N GLY A 129 61.00 -3.37 -44.86
CA GLY A 129 59.79 -2.59 -45.15
C GLY A 129 58.73 -2.58 -44.08
N SER A 130 58.78 -3.48 -43.09
CA SER A 130 57.95 -3.35 -41.91
C SER A 130 58.69 -2.55 -40.82
N GLY A 131 57.98 -1.64 -40.15
CA GLY A 131 58.55 -0.85 -39.05
C GLY A 131 58.71 -1.70 -37.79
N VAL A 132 59.88 -1.64 -37.14
CA VAL A 132 60.13 -2.24 -35.83
C VAL A 132 60.19 -1.09 -34.80
N VAL A 133 59.40 -1.21 -33.76
CA VAL A 133 59.42 -0.23 -32.66
C VAL A 133 60.37 -0.68 -31.58
N ALA A 134 61.22 0.19 -31.08
CA ALA A 134 62.14 -0.12 -29.97
C ALA A 134 62.39 1.14 -29.10
N LEU A 135 62.82 0.93 -27.86
CA LEU A 135 63.31 1.99 -26.97
C LEU A 135 64.73 2.32 -27.32
N VAL A 136 65.02 3.57 -27.58
CA VAL A 136 66.37 4.06 -27.75
C VAL A 136 66.52 5.33 -26.92
N ALA A 137 67.49 5.33 -26.02
CA ALA A 137 67.70 6.40 -25.05
C ALA A 137 66.42 6.78 -24.27
N GLY A 138 65.58 5.78 -23.92
CA GLY A 138 64.31 5.99 -23.20
C GLY A 138 63.17 6.58 -24.00
N ARG A 139 63.31 6.74 -25.34
CA ARG A 139 62.26 7.21 -26.23
C ARG A 139 61.76 6.09 -27.16
N PRO A 140 60.48 6.00 -27.46
CA PRO A 140 59.96 5.03 -28.40
C PRO A 140 60.25 5.50 -29.84
N VAL A 141 60.94 4.66 -30.61
CA VAL A 141 61.37 4.96 -31.97
C VAL A 141 60.93 3.80 -32.88
N GLN A 142 60.32 4.16 -34.02
CA GLN A 142 59.98 3.25 -35.08
C GLN A 142 61.10 3.22 -36.10
N PHE A 143 61.73 2.05 -36.32
CA PHE A 143 62.84 1.85 -37.27
C PHE A 143 62.35 1.25 -38.55
N VAL A 144 62.88 1.72 -39.67
CA VAL A 144 62.75 1.11 -40.98
C VAL A 144 64.16 0.86 -41.56
N MET A 145 64.31 -0.23 -42.30
CA MET A 145 65.55 -0.61 -42.89
C MET A 145 65.40 -0.89 -44.37
N VAL A 146 66.28 -0.34 -45.19
CA VAL A 146 66.23 -0.44 -46.67
C VAL A 146 67.57 -0.89 -47.20
N PRO A 147 67.66 -1.85 -48.14
CA PRO A 147 68.92 -2.26 -48.76
C PRO A 147 69.49 -1.18 -49.66
N MET A 148 70.76 -0.92 -49.53
CA MET A 148 71.53 -0.07 -50.48
C MET A 148 72.26 -1.03 -51.46
N ARG A 149 72.03 -0.81 -52.78
CA ARG A 149 72.53 -1.68 -53.83
C ARG A 149 73.30 -0.86 -54.88
N ALA A 150 74.52 -1.31 -55.31
CA ALA A 150 75.33 -0.69 -56.35
C ALA A 150 76.28 -1.74 -57.00
N PRO A 151 75.95 -2.50 -58.02
CA PRO A 151 74.70 -3.25 -58.27
C PRO A 151 74.39 -4.32 -57.26
N ALA A 152 75.40 -4.79 -56.53
CA ALA A 152 75.23 -5.75 -55.42
C ALA A 152 74.84 -5.01 -54.12
N LEU A 153 74.37 -5.78 -53.14
CA LEU A 153 74.11 -5.27 -51.79
C LEU A 153 75.42 -4.72 -51.17
N THR A 154 75.47 -3.46 -50.93
CA THR A 154 76.66 -2.74 -50.32
C THR A 154 76.44 -2.49 -48.83
N GLY A 155 75.23 -2.45 -48.36
CA GLY A 155 74.88 -2.20 -46.99
C GLY A 155 73.39 -1.94 -46.81
N TRP A 156 73.01 -1.46 -45.64
CA TRP A 156 71.65 -1.17 -45.27
C TRP A 156 71.53 0.23 -44.68
N VAL A 157 70.58 1.00 -45.11
CA VAL A 157 70.20 2.28 -44.52
C VAL A 157 69.12 2.02 -43.47
N VAL A 158 69.35 2.45 -42.25
CA VAL A 158 68.39 2.38 -41.15
C VAL A 158 67.99 3.79 -40.77
N MET A 159 66.71 4.04 -40.68
CA MET A 159 66.14 5.27 -40.17
C MET A 159 65.21 5.02 -39.02
N GLY A 160 65.34 5.81 -37.97
CA GLY A 160 64.48 5.77 -36.80
C GLY A 160 63.68 7.05 -36.64
N PHE A 161 62.38 6.91 -36.40
CA PHE A 161 61.46 8.03 -36.26
C PHE A 161 60.79 7.94 -34.89
N PRO A 162 60.76 9.03 -34.10
CA PRO A 162 60.16 9.02 -32.79
C PRO A 162 58.65 8.79 -32.89
N LEU A 163 58.11 7.95 -32.00
CA LEU A 163 56.69 7.91 -31.77
C LEU A 163 56.32 9.05 -30.83
N ASP A 164 55.80 10.11 -31.42
CA ASP A 164 55.53 11.40 -30.79
C ASP A 164 54.10 11.55 -30.30
N GLN A 165 53.81 12.69 -29.66
CA GLN A 165 52.51 13.07 -29.17
C GLN A 165 51.47 13.07 -30.29
N ALA A 166 51.81 13.57 -31.49
CA ALA A 166 50.88 13.69 -32.60
C ALA A 166 50.25 12.35 -33.00
N LEU A 167 50.98 11.24 -32.92
CA LEU A 167 50.47 9.93 -33.25
C LEU A 167 49.40 9.44 -32.26
N VAL A 168 49.59 9.77 -30.99
CA VAL A 168 48.62 9.39 -29.91
C VAL A 168 47.41 10.28 -29.99
N ASP A 169 47.57 11.55 -30.31
CA ASP A 169 46.47 12.50 -30.52
C ASP A 169 45.63 12.13 -31.77
N ASP A 170 46.27 11.66 -32.84
CA ASP A 170 45.57 11.15 -34.03
C ASP A 170 44.66 9.94 -33.67
N VAL A 171 45.17 9.02 -32.84
CA VAL A 171 44.35 7.90 -32.35
C VAL A 171 43.15 8.39 -31.56
N GLN A 172 43.34 9.36 -30.67
CA GLN A 172 42.25 9.95 -29.93
C GLN A 172 41.23 10.65 -30.84
N ALA A 173 41.70 11.43 -31.80
CA ALA A 173 40.83 12.17 -32.72
C ALA A 173 39.95 11.25 -33.56
N VAL A 174 40.50 10.11 -34.01
CA VAL A 174 39.77 9.15 -34.84
C VAL A 174 38.88 8.22 -34.02
N SER A 175 39.34 7.77 -32.86
CA SER A 175 38.65 6.74 -32.10
C SER A 175 37.79 7.26 -30.93
N GLY A 176 38.05 8.50 -30.49
CA GLY A 176 37.41 9.11 -29.33
C GLY A 176 37.85 8.51 -28.00
N VAL A 177 38.89 7.64 -27.98
CA VAL A 177 39.43 7.07 -26.75
C VAL A 177 40.82 7.64 -26.45
N GLN A 178 41.16 7.70 -25.18
CA GLN A 178 42.48 8.19 -24.79
C GLN A 178 43.52 7.10 -24.97
N ALA A 179 44.72 7.47 -25.33
CA ALA A 179 45.80 6.55 -25.62
C ALA A 179 47.09 6.96 -24.86
N ALA A 180 47.84 5.96 -24.44
CA ALA A 180 49.17 6.14 -23.87
C ALA A 180 50.12 5.04 -24.30
N LEU A 181 51.36 5.38 -24.58
CA LEU A 181 52.46 4.44 -24.70
C LEU A 181 53.16 4.32 -23.37
N VAL A 182 53.14 3.11 -22.84
CA VAL A 182 53.75 2.78 -21.54
C VAL A 182 54.94 1.87 -21.74
N ALA A 183 56.11 2.29 -21.29
CA ALA A 183 57.27 1.41 -21.18
C ALA A 183 57.24 0.68 -19.84
N GLN A 184 57.45 -0.62 -19.88
CA GLN A 184 57.66 -1.46 -18.69
C GLN A 184 59.11 -2.02 -18.78
N PRO A 185 60.10 -1.32 -18.21
CA PRO A 185 61.46 -1.82 -18.13
C PRO A 185 61.51 -3.08 -17.26
N ALA A 186 62.45 -4.00 -17.51
CA ALA A 186 62.56 -5.26 -16.77
C ALA A 186 62.90 -5.08 -15.28
N LEU A 187 63.52 -3.96 -14.91
CA LEU A 187 64.07 -3.67 -13.56
C LEU A 187 63.66 -2.33 -12.98
N ALA A 188 62.73 -1.62 -13.62
CA ALA A 188 62.30 -0.32 -13.16
C ALA A 188 60.77 -0.16 -13.21
N ALA A 189 60.24 0.87 -12.54
CA ALA A 189 58.80 1.19 -12.55
C ALA A 189 58.29 1.51 -13.96
N PRO A 190 57.03 1.19 -14.25
CA PRO A 190 56.39 1.56 -15.52
C PRO A 190 56.43 3.09 -15.74
N ARG A 191 56.65 3.53 -16.98
CA ARG A 191 56.74 4.94 -17.33
C ARG A 191 55.89 5.22 -18.53
N VAL A 192 55.10 6.28 -18.47
CA VAL A 192 54.39 6.83 -19.63
C VAL A 192 55.38 7.56 -20.52
N LEU A 193 55.42 7.19 -21.79
CA LEU A 193 56.32 7.80 -22.79
C LEU A 193 55.63 8.98 -23.50
N VAL A 194 54.40 8.77 -23.97
CA VAL A 194 53.52 9.74 -24.62
C VAL A 194 52.07 9.39 -24.27
N HIS A 195 51.18 10.37 -24.15
CA HIS A 195 49.78 10.16 -23.80
C HIS A 195 48.88 11.29 -24.36
N SER A 196 47.61 10.96 -24.59
CA SER A 196 46.58 11.93 -24.99
C SER A 196 45.64 12.35 -23.83
N PHE A 197 45.96 11.96 -22.64
CA PHE A 197 45.27 12.46 -21.43
C PHE A 197 45.69 13.92 -21.23
N GLY A 198 44.78 14.81 -20.83
CA GLY A 198 45.05 16.25 -20.74
C GLY A 198 46.37 16.63 -20.06
N PRO A 199 46.80 17.87 -20.19
CA PRO A 199 48.12 18.35 -19.75
C PRO A 199 48.36 18.22 -18.23
N ASP A 200 47.29 18.17 -17.45
CA ASP A 200 47.35 18.08 -15.99
C ASP A 200 47.40 16.62 -15.48
N ALA A 201 47.53 15.63 -16.37
CA ALA A 201 47.60 14.24 -15.97
C ALA A 201 48.94 13.92 -15.25
N ASP A 202 48.83 13.42 -13.99
CA ASP A 202 50.01 12.93 -13.29
C ASP A 202 50.54 11.64 -13.96
N THR A 203 51.62 11.81 -14.72
CA THR A 203 52.20 10.69 -15.49
C THR A 203 52.70 9.57 -14.64
N GLY A 204 53.10 9.80 -13.36
CA GLY A 204 53.55 8.79 -12.44
C GLY A 204 52.40 7.90 -11.97
N ALA A 205 51.35 8.52 -11.47
CA ALA A 205 50.12 7.79 -11.05
C ALA A 205 49.45 7.08 -12.24
N LEU A 206 49.42 7.74 -13.41
CA LEU A 206 48.88 7.20 -14.65
C LEU A 206 49.64 5.94 -15.10
N ALA A 207 50.99 5.94 -15.02
CA ALA A 207 51.78 4.81 -15.40
C ALA A 207 51.45 3.54 -14.55
N GLN A 208 51.26 3.72 -13.26
CA GLN A 208 50.95 2.64 -12.35
C GLN A 208 49.52 2.12 -12.55
N GLN A 209 48.53 3.03 -12.59
CA GLN A 209 47.12 2.64 -12.82
C GLN A 209 46.92 1.94 -14.16
N LEU A 210 47.58 2.42 -15.22
CA LEU A 210 47.56 1.76 -16.52
C LEU A 210 48.25 0.41 -16.51
N ALA A 211 49.29 0.20 -15.70
CA ALA A 211 49.95 -1.08 -15.58
C ALA A 211 49.06 -2.12 -14.87
N ASP A 212 48.31 -1.71 -13.86
CA ASP A 212 47.45 -2.55 -13.05
C ASP A 212 46.12 -2.90 -13.77
N GLY A 213 45.79 -2.16 -14.83
CA GLY A 213 44.57 -2.37 -15.64
C GLY A 213 43.35 -1.62 -15.13
N ASP A 214 43.42 -0.98 -13.95
CA ASP A 214 42.37 -0.18 -13.34
C ASP A 214 42.73 1.32 -13.43
N LEU A 215 41.99 2.06 -14.24
CA LEU A 215 42.23 3.49 -14.41
C LEU A 215 41.09 4.31 -13.83
N LEU A 216 41.39 5.08 -12.78
CA LEU A 216 40.50 6.06 -12.18
C LEU A 216 40.99 7.48 -12.50
N LEU A 217 40.33 8.17 -13.45
CA LEU A 217 40.61 9.57 -13.76
C LEU A 217 39.52 10.45 -13.16
N ALA A 218 39.93 11.41 -12.34
CA ALA A 218 39.00 12.30 -11.63
C ALA A 218 37.87 11.53 -10.88
N GLY A 219 38.22 10.39 -10.31
CA GLY A 219 37.27 9.53 -9.59
C GLY A 219 36.28 8.73 -10.48
N GLN A 220 36.45 8.78 -11.80
CA GLN A 220 35.61 8.07 -12.76
C GLN A 220 36.32 6.83 -13.32
N PRO A 221 35.66 5.66 -13.35
CA PRO A 221 36.24 4.45 -13.88
C PRO A 221 36.38 4.51 -15.41
N HIS A 222 37.51 4.05 -15.91
CA HIS A 222 37.82 3.90 -17.32
C HIS A 222 38.10 2.44 -17.64
N LEU A 223 37.58 1.96 -18.75
CA LEU A 223 37.93 0.65 -19.27
C LEU A 223 39.22 0.74 -20.04
N VAL A 224 40.19 -0.10 -19.75
CA VAL A 224 41.52 -0.09 -20.37
C VAL A 224 41.71 -1.33 -21.25
N ALA A 225 42.14 -1.09 -22.50
CA ALA A 225 42.60 -2.13 -23.39
C ALA A 225 44.11 -2.01 -23.58
N THR A 226 44.79 -3.16 -23.62
CA THR A 226 46.23 -3.23 -23.76
C THR A 226 46.60 -3.90 -25.07
N SER A 227 47.49 -3.26 -25.86
CA SER A 227 48.05 -3.87 -27.06
C SER A 227 49.58 -3.85 -26.99
N PRO A 228 50.28 -4.95 -27.21
CA PRO A 228 51.74 -4.94 -27.28
C PRO A 228 52.20 -4.20 -28.50
N VAL A 229 53.18 -3.32 -28.33
CA VAL A 229 53.81 -2.56 -29.42
C VAL A 229 55.19 -3.09 -29.72
N ALA A 230 56.00 -3.32 -28.69
CA ALA A 230 57.31 -3.89 -28.81
C ALA A 230 57.73 -4.63 -27.53
N SER A 231 58.57 -5.65 -27.71
CA SER A 231 59.19 -6.39 -26.60
C SER A 231 60.66 -6.61 -26.93
N GLY A 232 61.56 -6.23 -26.02
CA GLY A 232 63.00 -6.36 -26.20
C GLY A 232 63.72 -6.50 -24.85
N SER A 233 65.05 -6.59 -24.90
CA SER A 233 65.90 -6.73 -23.70
C SER A 233 65.82 -5.54 -22.73
N GLU A 234 65.39 -4.37 -23.20
CA GLU A 234 65.25 -3.16 -22.38
C GLU A 234 63.87 -3.06 -21.72
N GLY A 235 62.94 -3.98 -22.03
CA GLY A 235 61.57 -3.99 -21.53
C GLY A 235 60.53 -4.14 -22.60
N ARG A 236 59.29 -3.91 -22.23
CA ARG A 236 58.11 -4.00 -23.12
C ARG A 236 57.49 -2.63 -23.29
N ILE A 237 57.12 -2.30 -24.52
CA ILE A 237 56.29 -1.13 -24.81
C ILE A 237 54.86 -1.62 -25.11
N THR A 238 53.91 -1.06 -24.40
CA THR A 238 52.49 -1.37 -24.59
C THR A 238 51.70 -0.10 -24.94
N LEU A 239 50.80 -0.20 -25.86
CA LEU A 239 49.75 0.79 -26.04
C LEU A 239 48.63 0.50 -25.05
N ARG A 240 48.29 1.49 -24.27
CA ARG A 240 47.15 1.47 -23.37
C ARG A 240 46.11 2.42 -23.91
N LEU A 241 44.90 1.90 -24.17
CA LEU A 241 43.77 2.65 -24.64
C LEU A 241 42.74 2.70 -23.51
N ALA A 242 42.29 3.92 -23.17
CA ALA A 242 41.37 4.12 -22.07
C ALA A 242 40.09 4.83 -22.53
N GLY A 243 38.96 4.31 -22.15
CA GLY A 243 37.66 4.90 -22.44
C GLY A 243 36.84 5.14 -21.20
N SER A 244 36.25 6.32 -21.06
CA SER A 244 35.42 6.69 -19.91
C SER A 244 34.10 5.94 -19.92
N VAL A 245 33.82 5.19 -18.88
CA VAL A 245 32.52 4.51 -18.66
C VAL A 245 31.40 5.55 -18.49
N ALA A 246 31.68 6.66 -17.82
CA ALA A 246 30.72 7.74 -17.63
C ALA A 246 30.34 8.39 -18.97
N ALA A 247 31.31 8.64 -19.85
CA ALA A 247 31.04 9.16 -21.18
C ALA A 247 30.24 8.20 -22.05
N ALA A 248 30.47 6.88 -21.91
CA ALA A 248 29.70 5.87 -22.61
C ALA A 248 28.23 5.77 -22.10
N LYS A 249 27.99 6.09 -20.83
CA LYS A 249 26.65 6.14 -20.23
C LYS A 249 25.90 7.45 -20.48
N ALA A 250 26.61 8.53 -20.79
CA ALA A 250 26.02 9.86 -20.94
C ALA A 250 24.81 9.94 -21.91
N PRO A 251 24.82 9.28 -23.08
CA PRO A 251 23.66 9.26 -24.00
C PRO A 251 22.39 8.70 -23.39
N PHE A 252 22.51 7.83 -22.38
CA PHE A 252 21.37 7.19 -21.70
C PHE A 252 20.82 8.02 -20.53
N GLY A 253 21.41 9.17 -20.21
CA GLY A 253 20.97 10.03 -19.11
C GLY A 253 19.53 10.50 -19.28
N THR A 254 19.15 10.94 -20.48
CA THR A 254 17.78 11.37 -20.81
C THR A 254 16.77 10.22 -20.62
N LEU A 255 17.13 9.03 -21.05
CA LEU A 255 16.28 7.84 -20.88
C LEU A 255 16.04 7.52 -19.39
N ARG A 256 17.07 7.60 -18.57
CA ARG A 256 16.97 7.41 -17.10
C ARG A 256 16.01 8.42 -16.47
N TRP A 257 16.11 9.69 -16.83
CA TRP A 257 15.20 10.73 -16.34
C TRP A 257 13.76 10.53 -16.82
N MET A 258 13.56 10.14 -18.07
CA MET A 258 12.23 9.82 -18.59
C MET A 258 11.60 8.64 -17.84
N LEU A 259 12.36 7.58 -17.58
CA LEU A 259 11.88 6.43 -16.81
C LEU A 259 11.54 6.80 -15.37
N ALA A 260 12.37 7.63 -14.72
CA ALA A 260 12.10 8.13 -13.37
C ALA A 260 10.81 8.97 -13.33
N LEU A 261 10.60 9.81 -14.34
CA LEU A 261 9.38 10.62 -14.47
C LEU A 261 8.14 9.76 -14.68
N ILE A 262 8.20 8.74 -15.55
CA ILE A 262 7.10 7.80 -15.78
C ILE A 262 6.78 7.04 -14.50
N ALA A 263 7.79 6.59 -13.77
CA ALA A 263 7.62 5.93 -12.49
C ALA A 263 6.92 6.82 -11.46
N LEU A 264 7.38 8.06 -11.33
CA LEU A 264 6.77 9.06 -10.44
C LEU A 264 5.31 9.33 -10.81
N LEU A 265 5.05 9.54 -12.09
CA LEU A 265 3.68 9.77 -12.60
C LEU A 265 2.77 8.56 -12.34
N GLY A 266 3.28 7.36 -12.55
CA GLY A 266 2.56 6.11 -12.27
C GLY A 266 2.15 6.00 -10.79
N VAL A 267 3.08 6.29 -9.88
CA VAL A 267 2.80 6.30 -8.43
C VAL A 267 1.79 7.39 -8.06
N ALA A 268 1.93 8.59 -8.64
CA ALA A 268 1.01 9.70 -8.39
C ALA A 268 -0.42 9.38 -8.88
N LEU A 269 -0.56 8.85 -10.10
CA LEU A 269 -1.85 8.45 -10.67
C LEU A 269 -2.49 7.31 -9.87
N PHE A 270 -1.69 6.32 -9.46
CA PHE A 270 -2.18 5.21 -8.63
C PHE A 270 -2.64 5.72 -7.25
N GLY A 271 -1.88 6.60 -6.61
CA GLY A 271 -2.24 7.23 -5.35
C GLY A 271 -3.53 8.03 -5.44
N ALA A 272 -3.65 8.88 -6.48
CA ALA A 272 -4.86 9.65 -6.74
C ALA A 272 -6.08 8.74 -7.01
N GLY A 273 -5.92 7.72 -7.86
CA GLY A 273 -6.97 6.74 -8.15
C GLY A 273 -7.39 5.94 -6.92
N SER A 274 -6.44 5.53 -6.09
CA SER A 274 -6.69 4.79 -4.85
C SER A 274 -7.46 5.63 -3.82
N THR A 275 -7.06 6.90 -3.63
CA THR A 275 -7.77 7.81 -2.72
C THR A 275 -9.16 8.16 -3.23
N TRP A 276 -9.32 8.36 -4.53
CA TRP A 276 -10.60 8.60 -5.18
C TRP A 276 -11.55 7.39 -5.01
N THR A 277 -11.06 6.18 -5.29
CA THR A 277 -11.83 4.94 -5.12
C THR A 277 -12.21 4.70 -3.66
N ALA A 278 -11.25 4.91 -2.73
CA ALA A 278 -11.52 4.79 -1.30
C ALA A 278 -12.62 5.77 -0.84
N GLY A 279 -12.60 7.00 -1.34
CA GLY A 279 -13.62 8.01 -1.01
C GLY A 279 -14.98 7.74 -1.64
N ARG A 280 -15.00 7.26 -2.87
CA ARG A 280 -16.26 7.06 -3.62
C ARG A 280 -16.89 5.68 -3.46
N VAL A 281 -16.11 4.66 -3.16
CA VAL A 281 -16.61 3.28 -3.10
C VAL A 281 -16.41 2.66 -1.72
N THR A 282 -15.16 2.59 -1.24
CA THR A 282 -14.84 1.81 -0.04
C THR A 282 -15.45 2.41 1.24
N ARG A 283 -15.33 3.72 1.42
CA ARG A 283 -15.88 4.40 2.61
C ARG A 283 -17.41 4.33 2.69
N PRO A 284 -18.18 4.61 1.62
CA PRO A 284 -19.63 4.46 1.64
C PRO A 284 -20.09 3.03 1.93
N LEU A 285 -19.47 2.03 1.29
CA LEU A 285 -19.81 0.62 1.56
C LEU A 285 -19.56 0.24 3.03
N ARG A 286 -18.46 0.70 3.60
CA ARG A 286 -18.18 0.47 5.03
C ARG A 286 -19.23 1.14 5.95
N GLN A 287 -19.74 2.30 5.57
CA GLN A 287 -20.83 2.97 6.31
C GLN A 287 -22.13 2.17 6.24
N LEU A 288 -22.44 1.54 5.09
CA LEU A 288 -23.60 0.66 4.95
C LEU A 288 -23.45 -0.61 5.79
N VAL A 289 -22.25 -1.20 5.86
CA VAL A 289 -21.98 -2.34 6.76
C VAL A 289 -22.24 -1.96 8.22
N LEU A 290 -21.72 -0.81 8.67
CA LEU A 290 -21.97 -0.32 10.03
C LEU A 290 -23.46 0.00 10.29
N ALA A 291 -24.19 0.50 9.28
CA ALA A 291 -25.62 0.70 9.38
C ALA A 291 -26.37 -0.63 9.51
N SER A 292 -25.95 -1.67 8.77
CA SER A 292 -26.51 -3.02 8.87
C SER A 292 -26.27 -3.64 10.25
N GLU A 293 -25.08 -3.49 10.82
CA GLU A 293 -24.77 -3.96 12.16
C GLU A 293 -25.62 -3.28 13.24
N ARG A 294 -25.86 -1.96 13.12
CA ARG A 294 -26.74 -1.22 14.01
C ARG A 294 -28.18 -1.71 13.90
N LEU A 295 -28.65 -1.92 12.66
CA LEU A 295 -29.98 -2.49 12.42
C LEU A 295 -30.14 -3.85 13.10
N GLY A 296 -29.11 -4.70 13.03
CA GLY A 296 -29.09 -6.01 13.71
C GLY A 296 -29.10 -5.92 15.24
N ARG A 297 -28.59 -4.83 15.82
CA ARG A 297 -28.65 -4.55 17.27
C ARG A 297 -29.97 -3.90 17.72
N GLY A 298 -30.86 -3.60 16.78
CA GLY A 298 -32.14 -2.99 17.08
C GLY A 298 -32.08 -1.45 17.21
N GLU A 299 -31.04 -0.82 16.70
CA GLU A 299 -30.86 0.63 16.70
C GLU A 299 -31.44 1.22 15.40
N TYR A 300 -32.69 1.66 15.42
CA TYR A 300 -33.43 2.14 14.24
C TYR A 300 -33.50 3.66 14.12
N ASP A 301 -33.05 4.41 15.12
CA ASP A 301 -33.29 5.86 15.19
C ASP A 301 -32.41 6.69 14.25
N GLN A 302 -31.29 6.14 13.76
CA GLN A 302 -30.36 6.88 12.94
C GLN A 302 -30.54 6.55 11.45
N PRO A 303 -30.75 7.57 10.59
CA PRO A 303 -30.88 7.36 9.16
C PRO A 303 -29.58 6.87 8.55
N VAL A 304 -29.70 6.16 7.42
CA VAL A 304 -28.53 5.67 6.68
C VAL A 304 -27.84 6.85 5.99
N ALA A 305 -26.56 7.04 6.30
CA ALA A 305 -25.78 8.14 5.71
C ALA A 305 -25.70 8.00 4.18
N ARG A 306 -25.75 9.15 3.46
CA ARG A 306 -25.56 9.26 2.02
C ARG A 306 -26.69 8.70 1.12
N ALA A 307 -27.89 8.58 1.61
CA ALA A 307 -29.07 8.27 0.78
C ALA A 307 -29.34 9.32 -0.33
N ALA A 308 -28.75 10.51 -0.22
CA ALA A 308 -28.87 11.58 -1.23
C ALA A 308 -27.97 11.39 -2.48
N ARG A 309 -27.15 10.33 -2.55
CA ARG A 309 -26.34 10.03 -3.77
C ARG A 309 -27.23 9.57 -4.90
N THR A 310 -26.78 9.82 -6.13
CA THR A 310 -27.49 9.46 -7.38
C THR A 310 -26.88 8.28 -8.13
N ASP A 311 -25.97 7.55 -7.49
CA ASP A 311 -25.33 6.34 -8.03
C ASP A 311 -25.89 5.06 -7.38
N GLU A 312 -25.40 3.91 -7.80
CA GLU A 312 -25.82 2.58 -7.33
C GLU A 312 -25.62 2.41 -5.81
N ILE A 313 -24.62 3.08 -5.25
CA ILE A 313 -24.40 3.10 -3.79
C ILE A 313 -25.46 3.93 -3.10
N GLY A 314 -25.92 5.00 -3.74
CA GLY A 314 -27.06 5.79 -3.27
C GLY A 314 -28.37 5.01 -3.32
N ASP A 315 -28.60 4.23 -4.39
CA ASP A 315 -29.76 3.36 -4.50
C ASP A 315 -29.77 2.31 -3.38
N LEU A 316 -28.62 1.68 -3.13
CA LEU A 316 -28.46 0.73 -2.04
C LEU A 316 -28.69 1.38 -0.67
N ALA A 317 -28.17 2.60 -0.46
CA ALA A 317 -28.38 3.33 0.79
C ALA A 317 -29.86 3.65 1.03
N ARG A 318 -30.62 4.05 -0.04
CA ARG A 318 -32.07 4.30 0.04
C ARG A 318 -32.85 3.01 0.34
N ALA A 319 -32.49 1.91 -0.30
CA ALA A 319 -33.12 0.61 -0.03
C ALA A 319 -32.90 0.16 1.43
N PHE A 320 -31.69 0.36 1.96
CA PHE A 320 -31.39 0.09 3.38
C PHE A 320 -32.17 1.00 4.33
N ASP A 321 -32.27 2.30 4.03
CA ASP A 321 -33.04 3.23 4.87
C ASP A 321 -34.55 2.89 4.85
N HIS A 322 -35.08 2.55 3.69
CA HIS A 322 -36.47 2.08 3.57
C HIS A 322 -36.71 0.80 4.41
N MET A 323 -35.79 -0.16 4.34
CA MET A 323 -35.85 -1.37 5.17
C MET A 323 -35.82 -1.02 6.67
N ARG A 324 -34.94 -0.11 7.10
CA ARG A 324 -34.84 0.37 8.49
C ARG A 324 -36.19 0.93 8.97
N VAL A 325 -36.79 1.81 8.19
CA VAL A 325 -38.09 2.42 8.52
C VAL A 325 -39.18 1.35 8.60
N SER A 326 -39.20 0.42 7.65
CA SER A 326 -40.19 -0.66 7.62
C SER A 326 -40.07 -1.60 8.84
N VAL A 327 -38.84 -1.98 9.20
CA VAL A 327 -38.59 -2.84 10.37
C VAL A 327 -38.94 -2.11 11.66
N ALA A 328 -38.61 -0.82 11.78
CA ALA A 328 -38.98 -0.02 12.94
C ALA A 328 -40.52 0.07 13.10
N ALA A 329 -41.25 0.33 12.00
CA ALA A 329 -42.70 0.38 12.02
C ALA A 329 -43.34 -0.98 12.37
N GLN A 330 -42.81 -2.07 11.79
CA GLN A 330 -43.29 -3.44 12.14
C GLN A 330 -43.05 -3.78 13.61
N ARG A 331 -41.89 -3.39 14.15
CA ARG A 331 -41.59 -3.62 15.57
C ARG A 331 -42.54 -2.87 16.50
N GLU A 332 -42.84 -1.62 16.18
CA GLU A 332 -43.79 -0.81 16.96
C GLU A 332 -45.20 -1.40 16.88
N GLN A 333 -45.61 -1.82 15.69
CA GLN A 333 -46.89 -2.50 15.49
C GLN A 333 -46.98 -3.81 16.27
N ILE A 334 -45.91 -4.62 16.30
CA ILE A 334 -45.84 -5.84 17.11
C ILE A 334 -45.92 -5.48 18.60
N ARG A 335 -45.28 -4.40 19.02
CA ARG A 335 -45.32 -3.95 20.40
C ARG A 335 -46.71 -3.50 20.81
N GLU A 336 -47.39 -2.70 19.98
CA GLU A 336 -48.78 -2.33 20.22
C GLU A 336 -49.67 -3.54 20.30
N LEU A 337 -49.50 -4.51 19.41
CA LEU A 337 -50.27 -5.75 19.41
C LEU A 337 -50.03 -6.63 20.65
N ALA A 338 -48.80 -6.59 21.19
CA ALA A 338 -48.40 -7.38 22.34
C ALA A 338 -48.83 -6.78 23.68
N TYR A 339 -48.91 -5.44 23.76
CA TYR A 339 -48.99 -4.71 25.02
C TYR A 339 -50.25 -3.84 25.18
N ALA A 340 -51.01 -3.56 24.12
CA ALA A 340 -52.24 -2.81 24.18
C ALA A 340 -53.46 -3.65 23.87
N ASP A 341 -54.58 -3.34 24.53
CA ASP A 341 -55.90 -3.86 24.16
C ASP A 341 -56.41 -3.12 22.90
N ARG A 342 -56.75 -3.86 21.86
CA ARG A 342 -57.13 -3.28 20.55
C ARG A 342 -58.42 -2.50 20.57
N LEU A 343 -59.35 -2.82 21.48
CA LEU A 343 -60.63 -2.19 21.55
C LEU A 343 -60.56 -0.84 22.25
N THR A 344 -59.89 -0.82 23.38
CA THR A 344 -59.90 0.36 24.28
C THR A 344 -58.64 1.24 24.13
N GLY A 345 -57.57 0.72 23.52
CA GLY A 345 -56.25 1.39 23.47
C GLY A 345 -55.52 1.41 24.79
N LEU A 346 -56.07 0.83 25.84
CA LEU A 346 -55.45 0.73 27.15
C LEU A 346 -54.35 -0.34 27.16
N PRO A 347 -53.38 -0.27 28.10
CA PRO A 347 -52.53 -1.37 28.45
C PRO A 347 -53.31 -2.69 28.62
N ASN A 348 -52.83 -3.78 28.05
CA ASN A 348 -53.44 -5.10 28.27
C ASN A 348 -52.90 -5.76 29.56
N ARG A 349 -53.31 -6.98 29.85
CA ARG A 349 -52.88 -7.74 31.05
C ARG A 349 -51.36 -7.86 31.17
N LEU A 350 -50.68 -8.09 30.03
CA LEU A 350 -49.22 -8.26 30.03
C LEU A 350 -48.50 -6.94 30.37
N GLN A 351 -48.88 -5.86 29.71
CA GLN A 351 -48.31 -4.54 29.98
C GLN A 351 -48.59 -4.09 31.42
N PHE A 352 -49.80 -4.31 31.89
CA PHE A 352 -50.21 -3.93 33.25
C PHE A 352 -49.38 -4.66 34.31
N ARG A 353 -49.20 -5.99 34.16
CA ARG A 353 -48.33 -6.77 35.07
C ARG A 353 -46.90 -6.24 35.09
N ASP A 354 -46.33 -5.98 33.89
CA ASP A 354 -44.99 -5.41 33.78
C ASP A 354 -44.91 -4.01 34.42
N ASP A 355 -45.97 -3.21 34.31
CA ASP A 355 -46.02 -1.87 34.96
C ASP A 355 -46.04 -1.99 36.47
N VAL A 356 -46.85 -2.87 37.04
CA VAL A 356 -46.87 -3.16 38.48
C VAL A 356 -45.51 -3.67 38.96
N GLN A 357 -44.91 -4.62 38.26
CA GLN A 357 -43.59 -5.16 38.60
C GLN A 357 -42.52 -4.10 38.59
N ARG A 358 -42.53 -3.20 37.58
CA ARG A 358 -41.60 -2.07 37.52
C ARG A 358 -41.82 -1.02 38.61
N ALA A 359 -43.09 -0.79 38.96
CA ALA A 359 -43.42 0.14 40.04
C ALA A 359 -42.87 -0.38 41.38
N ILE A 360 -43.13 -1.67 41.70
CA ILE A 360 -42.62 -2.28 42.95
C ILE A 360 -41.08 -2.30 42.98
N ALA A 361 -40.41 -2.60 41.85
CA ALA A 361 -38.96 -2.64 41.78
C ALA A 361 -38.29 -1.28 42.02
N ARG A 362 -39.03 -0.17 41.84
CA ARG A 362 -38.55 1.20 42.05
C ARG A 362 -38.96 1.78 43.37
N ALA A 363 -39.92 1.24 44.04
CA ALA A 363 -40.49 1.73 45.27
C ALA A 363 -39.69 1.26 46.50
N ASP A 364 -39.59 2.12 47.50
CA ASP A 364 -39.03 1.80 48.83
C ASP A 364 -40.17 1.27 49.75
N PRO A 365 -40.11 0.00 50.19
CA PRO A 365 -41.15 -0.56 51.07
C PRO A 365 -41.40 0.19 52.38
N ALA A 366 -40.43 1.04 52.80
CA ALA A 366 -40.55 1.78 54.03
C ALA A 366 -41.30 3.13 53.89
N SER A 367 -41.33 3.71 52.66
CA SER A 367 -41.91 5.03 52.42
C SER A 367 -43.00 5.05 51.36
N ASP A 368 -42.95 4.12 50.40
CA ASP A 368 -43.80 4.19 49.22
C ASP A 368 -44.94 3.17 49.30
N HIS A 369 -46.09 3.56 48.79
CA HIS A 369 -47.27 2.71 48.71
C HIS A 369 -47.79 2.68 47.28
N LEU A 370 -48.15 1.48 46.84
CA LEU A 370 -48.75 1.26 45.52
C LEU A 370 -50.06 0.57 45.69
N ALA A 371 -51.12 1.05 45.06
CA ALA A 371 -52.40 0.39 45.10
C ALA A 371 -52.78 -0.17 43.74
N VAL A 372 -53.25 -1.41 43.71
CA VAL A 372 -53.90 -2.03 42.56
C VAL A 372 -55.38 -2.15 42.88
N LEU A 373 -56.16 -1.59 41.93
CA LEU A 373 -57.61 -1.82 41.91
C LEU A 373 -57.94 -2.73 40.74
N MET A 374 -58.67 -3.79 40.97
CA MET A 374 -59.27 -4.62 39.91
C MET A 374 -60.77 -4.41 39.92
N LEU A 375 -61.33 -4.30 38.72
CA LEU A 375 -62.77 -4.11 38.59
C LEU A 375 -63.30 -5.04 37.47
N ASP A 376 -64.51 -5.53 37.69
CA ASP A 376 -65.25 -6.34 36.72
C ASP A 376 -66.67 -5.85 36.61
N LEU A 377 -67.13 -5.52 35.38
CA LEU A 377 -68.44 -4.96 35.10
C LEU A 377 -69.55 -5.94 35.39
N ASP A 378 -70.57 -5.48 36.14
CA ASP A 378 -71.73 -6.31 36.40
C ASP A 378 -72.62 -6.42 35.15
N ARG A 379 -73.11 -7.67 34.91
CA ARG A 379 -74.06 -7.94 33.83
C ARG A 379 -73.61 -7.57 32.41
N PHE A 380 -72.30 -7.44 32.17
CA PHE A 380 -71.78 -7.12 30.83
C PHE A 380 -72.25 -8.15 29.78
N LYS A 381 -72.27 -9.43 30.15
CA LYS A 381 -72.80 -10.48 29.29
C LYS A 381 -74.26 -10.18 28.85
N HIS A 382 -75.11 -9.69 29.76
CA HIS A 382 -76.49 -9.35 29.45
C HIS A 382 -76.58 -8.21 28.45
N VAL A 383 -75.68 -7.21 28.52
CA VAL A 383 -75.63 -6.15 27.52
C VAL A 383 -75.30 -6.72 26.13
N ASN A 384 -74.34 -7.65 26.06
CA ASN A 384 -73.98 -8.32 24.81
C ASN A 384 -75.14 -9.16 24.27
N ASP A 385 -75.84 -9.88 25.15
CA ASP A 385 -76.95 -10.77 24.76
C ASP A 385 -78.19 -9.95 24.24
N VAL A 386 -78.42 -8.74 24.77
CA VAL A 386 -79.57 -7.90 24.42
C VAL A 386 -79.27 -6.93 23.31
N LEU A 387 -78.14 -6.24 23.35
CA LEU A 387 -77.78 -5.13 22.43
C LEU A 387 -76.74 -5.53 21.39
N GLY A 388 -76.21 -6.74 21.45
CA GLY A 388 -75.19 -7.27 20.55
C GLY A 388 -73.74 -6.84 20.91
N TYR A 389 -72.79 -7.61 20.41
CA TYR A 389 -71.35 -7.40 20.68
C TYR A 389 -70.83 -6.01 20.32
N GLY A 390 -71.32 -5.39 19.26
CA GLY A 390 -70.90 -4.06 18.88
C GLY A 390 -71.28 -2.98 19.92
N SER A 391 -72.39 -3.13 20.62
CA SER A 391 -72.79 -2.25 21.73
C SER A 391 -71.95 -2.54 23.00
N GLY A 392 -71.63 -3.82 23.25
CA GLY A 392 -70.67 -4.17 24.30
C GLY A 392 -69.29 -3.61 24.07
N ASP A 393 -68.78 -3.61 22.85
CA ASP A 393 -67.52 -3.01 22.51
C ASP A 393 -67.50 -1.48 22.77
N ARG A 394 -68.58 -0.80 22.42
CA ARG A 394 -68.72 0.65 22.71
C ARG A 394 -68.85 0.92 24.21
N LEU A 395 -69.54 0.03 24.94
CA LEU A 395 -69.61 0.11 26.41
C LEU A 395 -68.21 -0.01 27.03
N LEU A 396 -67.42 -0.97 26.61
CA LEU A 396 -66.03 -1.15 27.10
C LEU A 396 -65.16 0.06 26.78
N ALA A 397 -65.25 0.61 25.57
CA ALA A 397 -64.55 1.86 25.21
C ALA A 397 -65.01 3.06 26.03
N GLY A 398 -66.32 3.17 26.31
CA GLY A 398 -66.87 4.21 27.17
C GLY A 398 -66.41 4.08 28.61
N VAL A 399 -66.37 2.84 29.16
CA VAL A 399 -65.84 2.55 30.49
C VAL A 399 -64.36 2.93 30.57
N ALA A 400 -63.56 2.52 29.55
CA ALA A 400 -62.14 2.87 29.50
C ALA A 400 -61.90 4.38 29.57
N GLN A 401 -62.64 5.16 28.75
CA GLN A 401 -62.57 6.60 28.78
C GLN A 401 -62.98 7.21 30.12
N ARG A 402 -64.02 6.68 30.73
CA ARG A 402 -64.52 7.13 32.06
C ARG A 402 -63.51 6.84 33.16
N LEU A 403 -62.89 5.67 33.16
CA LEU A 403 -61.84 5.32 34.13
C LEU A 403 -60.62 6.27 33.96
N GLN A 404 -60.19 6.54 32.72
CA GLN A 404 -59.09 7.48 32.51
C GLN A 404 -59.39 8.91 33.01
N GLN A 405 -60.66 9.35 33.05
CA GLN A 405 -61.04 10.65 33.58
C GLN A 405 -61.06 10.71 35.11
N VAL A 406 -61.24 9.55 35.75
CA VAL A 406 -61.26 9.43 37.23
C VAL A 406 -59.88 9.38 37.87
N VAL A 407 -58.87 8.86 37.14
CA VAL A 407 -57.50 8.69 37.62
C VAL A 407 -56.70 9.96 37.38
N ARG A 408 -55.62 10.17 38.10
CA ARG A 408 -54.69 11.28 37.94
C ARG A 408 -53.59 10.93 36.93
N GLY A 409 -52.95 11.95 36.38
CA GLY A 409 -51.90 11.78 35.37
C GLY A 409 -50.65 11.13 35.91
N GLY A 410 -50.53 9.91 36.02
CA GLY A 410 -49.42 9.10 36.55
C GLY A 410 -49.90 7.69 36.96
N ASP A 411 -51.20 7.58 37.15
CA ASP A 411 -51.84 6.26 37.38
C ASP A 411 -52.05 5.57 36.03
N VAL A 412 -52.03 4.24 36.06
CA VAL A 412 -52.19 3.41 34.85
C VAL A 412 -53.57 2.75 34.90
N VAL A 413 -54.33 2.92 33.82
CA VAL A 413 -55.59 2.16 33.61
C VAL A 413 -55.31 1.09 32.53
N ALA A 414 -55.73 -0.14 32.77
CA ALA A 414 -55.56 -1.27 31.87
C ALA A 414 -56.88 -2.05 31.69
N ARG A 415 -57.02 -2.73 30.57
CA ARG A 415 -58.04 -3.74 30.36
C ARG A 415 -57.39 -5.13 30.33
N LEU A 416 -57.81 -5.98 31.24
CA LEU A 416 -57.18 -7.30 31.44
C LEU A 416 -57.78 -8.37 30.51
N GLY A 417 -58.98 -8.14 30.00
CA GLY A 417 -59.71 -9.01 29.08
C GLY A 417 -61.20 -9.03 29.43
N GLY A 418 -62.08 -9.40 28.47
CA GLY A 418 -63.51 -9.39 28.71
C GLY A 418 -64.03 -8.06 29.23
N ASP A 419 -64.61 -8.09 30.43
CA ASP A 419 -65.19 -7.00 31.19
C ASP A 419 -64.31 -6.55 32.38
N GLU A 420 -63.07 -7.11 32.48
CA GLU A 420 -62.13 -6.82 33.54
C GLU A 420 -61.21 -5.62 33.21
N PHE A 421 -61.13 -4.67 34.15
CA PHE A 421 -60.18 -3.56 34.10
C PHE A 421 -59.33 -3.54 35.36
N ALA A 422 -58.19 -2.87 35.28
CA ALA A 422 -57.32 -2.67 36.42
C ALA A 422 -56.73 -1.27 36.44
N LEU A 423 -56.43 -0.80 37.64
CA LEU A 423 -55.76 0.45 37.87
C LEU A 423 -54.53 0.23 38.74
N LEU A 424 -53.42 0.85 38.38
CA LEU A 424 -52.23 0.98 39.22
C LEU A 424 -52.10 2.42 39.65
N MET A 425 -52.12 2.63 40.94
CA MET A 425 -51.96 3.94 41.55
C MET A 425 -50.63 4.01 42.25
N HIS A 426 -49.89 5.10 41.96
CA HIS A 426 -48.63 5.40 42.65
C HIS A 426 -48.91 6.23 43.91
N ASP A 427 -48.06 6.10 44.93
CA ASP A 427 -48.16 6.84 46.20
C ASP A 427 -49.58 6.81 46.76
N ALA A 428 -50.16 5.61 46.88
CA ALA A 428 -51.53 5.44 47.29
C ALA A 428 -51.65 4.36 48.39
N ASP A 429 -52.11 4.78 49.57
CA ASP A 429 -52.45 3.92 50.66
C ASP A 429 -53.89 3.35 50.51
N VAL A 430 -54.34 2.57 51.50
CA VAL A 430 -55.68 1.98 51.51
C VAL A 430 -56.79 3.03 51.47
N ALA A 431 -56.60 4.15 52.16
CA ALA A 431 -57.62 5.22 52.24
C ALA A 431 -57.77 5.92 50.88
N GLN A 432 -56.65 6.28 50.25
CA GLN A 432 -56.60 6.92 48.92
C GLN A 432 -57.14 5.96 47.81
N ALA A 433 -56.78 4.67 47.87
CA ALA A 433 -57.29 3.67 46.94
C ALA A 433 -58.83 3.50 47.10
N THR A 434 -59.32 3.54 48.34
CA THR A 434 -60.76 3.46 48.64
C THR A 434 -61.50 4.70 48.12
N GLU A 435 -60.90 5.90 48.27
CA GLU A 435 -61.46 7.15 47.74
C GLU A 435 -61.59 7.08 46.20
N VAL A 436 -60.55 6.59 45.50
CA VAL A 436 -60.62 6.42 44.02
C VAL A 436 -61.66 5.38 43.64
N ALA A 437 -61.77 4.27 44.38
CA ALA A 437 -62.83 3.28 44.15
C ALA A 437 -64.24 3.88 44.28
N GLN A 438 -64.44 4.76 45.30
CA GLN A 438 -65.72 5.48 45.45
C GLN A 438 -65.95 6.43 44.29
N ARG A 439 -64.95 7.16 43.85
CA ARG A 439 -65.06 8.04 42.65
C ARG A 439 -65.43 7.28 41.41
N ILE A 440 -64.87 6.08 41.20
CA ILE A 440 -65.24 5.16 40.10
C ILE A 440 -66.69 4.74 40.23
N THR A 441 -67.12 4.30 41.41
CA THR A 441 -68.54 3.92 41.68
C THR A 441 -69.48 5.09 41.37
N THR A 442 -69.19 6.29 41.88
CA THR A 442 -70.01 7.50 41.60
C THR A 442 -70.01 7.83 40.12
N ALA A 443 -68.88 7.70 39.43
CA ALA A 443 -68.81 7.92 38.00
C ALA A 443 -69.64 6.88 37.20
N PHE A 444 -69.81 5.68 37.71
CA PHE A 444 -70.66 4.63 37.11
C PHE A 444 -72.14 4.79 37.39
N GLU A 445 -72.55 5.57 38.40
CA GLU A 445 -73.98 5.97 38.64
C GLU A 445 -74.55 6.74 37.47
N GLN A 446 -73.69 7.39 36.66
CA GLN A 446 -74.15 8.03 35.43
C GLN A 446 -74.28 6.99 34.32
N PRO A 447 -75.51 6.77 33.78
CA PRO A 447 -75.67 5.82 32.68
C PRO A 447 -74.82 6.14 31.47
N LEU A 448 -74.42 5.15 30.70
CA LEU A 448 -73.75 5.34 29.44
C LEU A 448 -74.75 5.29 28.30
N LEU A 449 -74.75 6.29 27.44
CA LEU A 449 -75.57 6.34 26.26
C LEU A 449 -74.90 5.48 25.18
N LEU A 450 -75.53 4.36 24.83
CA LEU A 450 -75.09 3.49 23.74
C LEU A 450 -76.20 3.49 22.65
N ASP A 451 -75.87 4.10 21.53
CA ASP A 451 -76.86 4.40 20.49
C ASP A 451 -78.05 5.18 21.10
N ASP A 452 -79.21 4.64 21.12
CA ASP A 452 -80.41 5.25 21.70
C ASP A 452 -80.83 4.64 23.07
N HIS A 453 -79.90 3.86 23.69
CA HIS A 453 -80.18 3.17 24.94
C HIS A 453 -79.30 3.71 26.06
N MET A 454 -79.92 4.02 27.20
CA MET A 454 -79.20 4.32 28.44
C MET A 454 -78.89 3.03 29.16
N VAL A 455 -77.63 2.75 29.39
CA VAL A 455 -77.14 1.54 30.08
C VAL A 455 -76.58 1.94 31.44
N ASP A 456 -77.15 1.39 32.49
CA ASP A 456 -76.63 1.56 33.83
C ASP A 456 -75.34 0.74 34.01
N LEU A 457 -74.37 1.34 34.65
CA LEU A 457 -73.07 0.71 34.94
C LEU A 457 -72.98 0.38 36.42
N SER A 458 -72.53 -0.81 36.72
CA SER A 458 -72.05 -1.14 38.04
C SER A 458 -70.86 -2.12 37.92
N ALA A 459 -70.00 -2.16 38.92
CA ALA A 459 -68.86 -3.02 38.92
C ALA A 459 -68.48 -3.44 40.36
N GLY A 460 -67.97 -4.63 40.50
CA GLY A 460 -67.28 -5.03 41.71
C GLY A 460 -65.83 -4.57 41.67
N LEU A 461 -65.36 -3.86 42.69
CA LEU A 461 -63.99 -3.37 42.80
C LEU A 461 -63.24 -4.07 43.94
N GLY A 462 -62.07 -4.60 43.65
CA GLY A 462 -61.13 -5.14 44.65
C GLY A 462 -59.89 -4.28 44.76
N ILE A 463 -59.45 -4.02 45.99
CA ILE A 463 -58.32 -3.13 46.30
C ILE A 463 -57.27 -3.95 47.04
N ALA A 464 -56.03 -3.94 46.53
CA ALA A 464 -54.85 -4.44 47.23
C ALA A 464 -53.72 -3.38 47.20
N VAL A 465 -53.03 -3.25 48.34
CA VAL A 465 -51.98 -2.24 48.51
C VAL A 465 -50.66 -2.92 48.86
N TRP A 466 -49.62 -2.52 48.16
CA TRP A 466 -48.24 -2.92 48.46
C TRP A 466 -47.60 -1.85 49.36
N PRO A 467 -46.79 -2.23 50.38
CA PRO A 467 -46.37 -3.58 50.73
C PRO A 467 -47.34 -4.27 51.74
N ALA A 468 -48.39 -3.59 52.17
CA ALA A 468 -49.29 -4.09 53.26
C ALA A 468 -49.98 -5.42 52.92
N HIS A 469 -50.40 -5.62 51.69
CA HIS A 469 -51.17 -6.81 51.29
C HIS A 469 -50.38 -7.81 50.47
N ALA A 470 -49.20 -7.46 49.92
CA ALA A 470 -48.43 -8.34 49.06
C ALA A 470 -46.93 -7.99 49.05
N ALA A 471 -46.07 -8.96 48.82
CA ALA A 471 -44.64 -8.77 48.71
C ALA A 471 -44.16 -8.51 47.27
N ASP A 472 -44.91 -9.00 46.29
CA ASP A 472 -44.57 -8.93 44.87
C ASP A 472 -45.79 -8.61 43.97
N ALA A 473 -45.55 -8.39 42.68
CA ALA A 473 -46.59 -8.00 41.74
C ALA A 473 -47.67 -9.09 41.53
N ASP A 474 -47.25 -10.34 41.41
CA ASP A 474 -48.18 -11.44 41.16
C ASP A 474 -49.11 -11.66 42.36
N ALA A 475 -48.60 -11.60 43.58
CA ALA A 475 -49.39 -11.63 44.79
C ALA A 475 -50.33 -10.42 44.91
N LEU A 476 -49.86 -9.19 44.57
CA LEU A 476 -50.66 -7.97 44.61
C LEU A 476 -51.84 -8.03 43.66
N LEU A 477 -51.62 -8.50 42.43
CA LEU A 477 -52.67 -8.69 41.44
C LEU A 477 -53.68 -9.77 41.91
N SER A 478 -53.20 -10.91 42.41
CA SER A 478 -54.06 -12.00 42.89
C SER A 478 -54.94 -11.53 44.08
N HIS A 479 -54.37 -10.78 45.02
CA HIS A 479 -55.11 -10.27 46.17
C HIS A 479 -56.15 -9.20 45.78
N ALA A 480 -55.86 -8.37 44.78
CA ALA A 480 -56.84 -7.43 44.24
C ALA A 480 -58.00 -8.18 43.54
N GLU A 481 -57.69 -9.25 42.81
CA GLU A 481 -58.69 -10.12 42.14
C GLU A 481 -59.60 -10.84 43.18
N VAL A 482 -59.00 -11.40 44.24
CA VAL A 482 -59.78 -12.02 45.35
C VAL A 482 -60.70 -11.00 46.00
N ALA A 483 -60.24 -9.80 46.27
CA ALA A 483 -61.02 -8.72 46.82
C ALA A 483 -62.18 -8.29 45.86
N MET A 484 -61.92 -8.20 44.58
CA MET A 484 -62.91 -7.89 43.58
C MET A 484 -64.03 -8.95 43.50
N TYR A 485 -63.65 -10.22 43.54
CA TYR A 485 -64.61 -11.29 43.55
C TYR A 485 -65.47 -11.27 44.84
N ALA A 486 -64.88 -10.92 45.96
CA ALA A 486 -65.61 -10.76 47.21
C ALA A 486 -66.59 -9.56 47.17
N ALA A 487 -66.21 -8.45 46.56
CA ALA A 487 -67.08 -7.29 46.34
C ALA A 487 -68.31 -7.66 45.51
N LYS A 488 -68.14 -8.41 44.41
CA LYS A 488 -69.23 -8.90 43.56
C LYS A 488 -70.23 -9.78 44.31
N ARG A 489 -69.75 -10.67 45.13
CA ARG A 489 -70.64 -11.58 45.91
C ARG A 489 -71.43 -10.83 46.93
N ARG A 490 -70.91 -9.81 47.55
CA ARG A 490 -71.58 -9.04 48.61
C ARG A 490 -72.40 -7.87 48.09
N THR A 491 -72.38 -7.59 46.80
CA THR A 491 -72.96 -6.40 46.19
C THR A 491 -72.49 -5.12 46.90
N ALA A 492 -71.24 -5.11 47.32
CA ALA A 492 -70.69 -4.10 48.25
C ALA A 492 -69.99 -2.95 47.55
N GLY A 493 -69.98 -2.89 46.20
CA GLY A 493 -69.29 -1.88 45.39
C GLY A 493 -67.75 -2.05 45.42
N ALA A 494 -67.06 -1.68 46.51
CA ALA A 494 -65.61 -1.81 46.65
C ALA A 494 -65.25 -2.63 47.89
N GLN A 495 -64.24 -3.49 47.79
CA GLN A 495 -63.72 -4.28 48.88
C GLN A 495 -62.19 -4.19 48.92
N VAL A 496 -61.65 -3.91 50.09
CA VAL A 496 -60.21 -4.02 50.35
C VAL A 496 -59.86 -5.48 50.66
N TYR A 497 -58.74 -5.93 50.17
CA TYR A 497 -58.23 -7.28 50.43
C TYR A 497 -58.11 -7.52 51.93
N ASP A 498 -58.65 -8.66 52.36
CA ASP A 498 -58.55 -9.17 53.74
C ASP A 498 -58.20 -10.65 53.64
N PRO A 499 -57.12 -11.08 54.32
CA PRO A 499 -56.73 -12.50 54.35
C PRO A 499 -57.86 -13.47 54.80
N ALA A 500 -58.80 -13.00 55.61
CA ALA A 500 -59.95 -13.78 56.06
C ALA A 500 -60.92 -14.12 54.90
N VAL A 501 -60.95 -13.28 53.85
CA VAL A 501 -61.78 -13.51 52.65
C VAL A 501 -61.15 -14.53 51.71
N ASP A 502 -59.83 -14.57 51.65
CA ASP A 502 -59.07 -15.51 50.83
C ASP A 502 -59.26 -16.98 51.31
N THR A 503 -59.15 -17.20 52.63
CA THR A 503 -59.41 -18.50 53.24
C THR A 503 -60.84 -18.99 53.01
N ALA A 504 -61.81 -18.10 52.98
CA ALA A 504 -63.22 -18.46 52.71
C ALA A 504 -63.44 -18.86 51.23
N SER A 505 -62.65 -18.26 50.29
CA SER A 505 -62.72 -18.59 48.84
C SER A 505 -62.17 -20.00 48.55
N ALA A 506 -61.02 -20.32 49.14
CA ALA A 506 -60.38 -21.64 48.98
C ALA A 506 -61.25 -22.78 49.61
N LEU A 507 -61.81 -22.49 50.77
CA LEU A 507 -62.73 -23.39 51.44
C LEU A 507 -64.04 -23.67 50.65
N ASN A 508 -64.56 -22.62 49.95
CA ASN A 508 -65.74 -22.77 49.10
C ASN A 508 -65.51 -23.61 47.85
N LEU A 509 -64.32 -23.52 47.24
CA LEU A 509 -63.93 -24.37 46.08
C LEU A 509 -63.81 -25.82 46.50
N SER A 510 -63.25 -26.13 47.70
CA SER A 510 -63.19 -27.47 48.26
C SER A 510 -64.57 -27.98 48.57
N LEU A 511 -65.42 -27.11 49.22
CA LEU A 511 -66.78 -27.44 49.57
C LEU A 511 -67.68 -27.77 48.35
N LEU A 512 -67.54 -27.05 47.24
CA LEU A 512 -68.24 -27.28 45.99
C LEU A 512 -67.80 -28.60 45.34
N SER A 513 -66.52 -28.94 45.40
CA SER A 513 -66.01 -30.24 44.93
C SER A 513 -66.51 -31.38 45.81
N GLU A 514 -66.47 -31.18 47.12
CA GLU A 514 -66.99 -32.15 48.11
C GLU A 514 -68.51 -32.35 47.98
N LEU A 515 -69.23 -31.22 47.78
CA LEU A 515 -70.68 -31.26 47.57
C LEU A 515 -71.06 -32.03 46.32
N ARG A 516 -70.31 -31.81 45.22
CA ARG A 516 -70.47 -32.52 43.95
C ARG A 516 -70.22 -34.04 44.14
N HIS A 517 -69.13 -34.33 44.84
CA HIS A 517 -68.80 -35.75 45.16
C HIS A 517 -69.86 -36.42 46.05
N ALA A 518 -70.35 -35.68 47.04
CA ALA A 518 -71.43 -36.16 47.92
C ALA A 518 -72.76 -36.38 47.19
N VAL A 519 -73.08 -35.51 46.16
CA VAL A 519 -74.26 -35.75 45.30
C VAL A 519 -74.06 -36.97 44.44
N ASP A 520 -72.91 -37.12 43.79
CA ASP A 520 -72.58 -38.22 42.89
C ASP A 520 -72.57 -39.59 43.66
N ASN A 521 -72.20 -39.59 44.95
CA ASN A 521 -72.14 -40.79 45.80
C ASN A 521 -73.37 -40.98 46.64
N ASN A 522 -74.49 -40.22 46.47
CA ASN A 522 -75.74 -40.32 47.28
C ASN A 522 -75.52 -40.16 48.81
N GLU A 523 -74.56 -39.28 49.19
CA GLU A 523 -74.25 -39.07 50.63
C GLU A 523 -75.08 -37.95 51.26
N LEU A 524 -75.90 -37.25 50.44
CA LEU A 524 -76.80 -36.23 50.94
C LEU A 524 -77.98 -36.79 51.66
N ARG A 525 -78.24 -36.36 52.92
CA ARG A 525 -79.42 -36.72 53.69
C ARG A 525 -80.30 -35.51 53.92
N LEU A 526 -81.55 -35.61 53.55
CA LEU A 526 -82.54 -34.57 53.80
C LEU A 526 -83.08 -34.70 55.22
N TYR A 527 -82.93 -33.63 55.98
CA TYR A 527 -83.56 -33.48 57.29
C TYR A 527 -84.67 -32.44 57.18
N LEU A 528 -85.84 -32.79 57.64
CA LEU A 528 -86.95 -31.85 57.83
C LEU A 528 -86.84 -31.23 59.21
N GLN A 529 -86.89 -29.93 59.26
CA GLN A 529 -86.86 -29.15 60.49
C GLN A 529 -88.24 -28.67 60.85
#